data_60f70254da45d6cc8de3e03c1c74173f
#
_entry.id   60f70254da45d6cc8de3e03c1c74173f
#
_cell.length_a   1.000
_cell.length_b   1.000
_cell.length_c   1.000
_cell.angle_alpha   90.00
_cell.angle_beta   90.00
_cell.angle_gamma   90.00
#
_symmetry.space_group_name_H-M   'P 1'
#
loop_
_entity.id
_entity.type
_entity.pdbx_description
1 polymer ?
#
loop_
_entity_poly.entity_id
_entity_poly.type
_entity_poly.pdbx_seq_one_letter_code
_entity_poly.pdbx_strand_id
1 'polypeptide(L)'
;MSHEFYRKIYERHSRFYFRHPQAKKMLIFANYGLTAAIFAAYAFLCLFEFFIHTPEWTDFLKILGLPLLCLLTVSLLRNLFDRKRPYEGAGIVPVIEKKKKGHSFPSRHLASAFVIGTVFLPYCLPAGIVVLSAGAVLGYVRFAAGVHYPSDLAVGALLGALFGALVFI
;
A
#
# COMPACT_ATOMS: atom_id res chain seq x y z
N MET A 1 -15.49 2.39 13.06
CA MET A 1 -15.81 0.95 13.08
C MET A 1 -15.37 0.41 14.43
N SER A 2 -16.27 -0.22 15.21
CA SER A 2 -15.90 -0.81 16.50
C SER A 2 -14.97 -2.00 16.31
N HIS A 3 -14.10 -2.27 17.30
CA HIS A 3 -13.17 -3.40 17.26
C HIS A 3 -13.91 -4.74 17.15
N GLU A 4 -15.07 -4.85 17.79
CA GLU A 4 -15.90 -6.06 17.76
C GLU A 4 -16.49 -6.32 16.36
N PHE A 5 -17.01 -5.27 15.71
CA PHE A 5 -17.55 -5.39 14.35
C PHE A 5 -16.47 -5.80 13.35
N TYR A 6 -15.28 -5.18 13.43
CA TYR A 6 -14.12 -5.57 12.62
C TYR A 6 -13.76 -7.04 12.85
N ARG A 7 -13.67 -7.47 14.12
CA ARG A 7 -13.33 -8.85 14.48
C ARG A 7 -14.28 -9.85 13.85
N LYS A 8 -15.61 -9.64 13.94
CA LYS A 8 -16.63 -10.52 13.34
C LYS A 8 -16.45 -10.68 11.82
N ILE A 9 -16.23 -9.56 11.11
CA ILE A 9 -16.01 -9.59 9.66
C ILE A 9 -14.72 -10.32 9.34
N TYR A 10 -13.63 -9.97 10.02
CA TYR A 10 -12.33 -10.56 9.77
C TYR A 10 -12.32 -12.08 10.04
N GLU A 11 -12.84 -12.54 11.18
CA GLU A 11 -12.89 -13.96 11.54
C GLU A 11 -13.68 -14.78 10.51
N ARG A 12 -14.81 -14.23 10.02
CA ARG A 12 -15.59 -14.89 8.96
C ARG A 12 -14.77 -15.04 7.67
N HIS A 13 -14.02 -14.01 7.31
CA HIS A 13 -13.20 -13.98 6.10
C HIS A 13 -11.94 -14.85 6.24
N SER A 14 -11.23 -14.76 7.36
CA SER A 14 -9.97 -15.46 7.60
C SER A 14 -10.11 -16.97 7.76
N ARG A 15 -11.31 -17.47 8.16
CA ARG A 15 -11.58 -18.91 8.24
C ARG A 15 -11.26 -19.66 6.96
N PHE A 16 -11.48 -19.05 5.81
CA PHE A 16 -11.13 -19.63 4.51
C PHE A 16 -9.64 -19.92 4.42
N TYR A 17 -8.79 -18.96 4.75
CA TYR A 17 -7.33 -19.10 4.68
C TYR A 17 -6.77 -20.08 5.72
N PHE A 18 -7.38 -20.16 6.90
CA PHE A 18 -6.98 -21.14 7.92
C PHE A 18 -7.37 -22.57 7.53
N ARG A 19 -8.45 -22.74 6.79
CA ARG A 19 -8.90 -24.07 6.30
C ARG A 19 -8.17 -24.54 5.05
N HIS A 20 -7.59 -23.62 4.27
CA HIS A 20 -6.95 -23.91 2.98
C HIS A 20 -5.48 -23.47 2.99
N PRO A 21 -4.54 -24.37 3.34
CA PRO A 21 -3.10 -24.01 3.43
C PRO A 21 -2.52 -23.45 2.14
N GLN A 22 -3.00 -23.90 0.97
CA GLN A 22 -2.57 -23.37 -0.32
C GLN A 22 -3.01 -21.90 -0.51
N ALA A 23 -4.26 -21.56 -0.16
CA ALA A 23 -4.75 -20.18 -0.21
C ALA A 23 -3.96 -19.27 0.75
N LYS A 24 -3.61 -19.77 1.94
CA LYS A 24 -2.72 -19.05 2.87
C LYS A 24 -1.35 -18.78 2.24
N LYS A 25 -0.72 -19.77 1.60
CA LYS A 25 0.56 -19.59 0.90
C LYS A 25 0.46 -18.57 -0.23
N MET A 26 -0.62 -18.64 -1.04
CA MET A 26 -0.88 -17.65 -2.10
C MET A 26 -1.05 -16.24 -1.55
N LEU A 27 -1.77 -16.07 -0.43
CA LEU A 27 -1.92 -14.76 0.22
C LEU A 27 -0.56 -14.21 0.69
N ILE A 28 0.28 -15.06 1.28
CA ILE A 28 1.64 -14.69 1.72
C ILE A 28 2.48 -14.28 0.50
N PHE A 29 2.47 -15.07 -0.56
CA PHE A 29 3.19 -14.77 -1.80
C PHE A 29 2.70 -13.46 -2.42
N ALA A 30 1.38 -13.27 -2.54
CA ALA A 30 0.80 -12.03 -3.06
C ALA A 30 1.18 -10.81 -2.21
N ASN A 31 1.22 -10.94 -0.87
CA ASN A 31 1.59 -9.82 0.01
C ASN A 31 3.03 -9.32 -0.23
N TYR A 32 3.97 -10.21 -0.43
CA TYR A 32 5.38 -9.84 -0.67
C TYR A 32 5.64 -9.59 -2.15
N GLY A 33 5.10 -10.43 -3.02
CA GLY A 33 5.29 -10.35 -4.47
C GLY A 33 4.72 -9.08 -5.07
N LEU A 34 3.47 -8.70 -4.75
CA LEU A 34 2.89 -7.44 -5.23
C LEU A 34 3.67 -6.23 -4.71
N THR A 35 4.10 -6.26 -3.43
CA THR A 35 4.93 -5.19 -2.89
C THR A 35 6.23 -5.05 -3.68
N ALA A 36 6.94 -6.16 -3.89
CA ALA A 36 8.20 -6.16 -4.65
C ALA A 36 7.97 -5.73 -6.11
N ALA A 37 6.91 -6.23 -6.76
CA ALA A 37 6.58 -5.89 -8.14
C ALA A 37 6.27 -4.40 -8.34
N ILE A 38 5.54 -3.77 -7.41
CA ILE A 38 5.25 -2.32 -7.46
C ILE A 38 6.55 -1.51 -7.36
N PHE A 39 7.46 -1.86 -6.44
CA PHE A 39 8.73 -1.16 -6.31
C PHE A 39 9.69 -1.44 -7.49
N ALA A 40 9.70 -2.65 -8.03
CA ALA A 40 10.46 -2.99 -9.22
C ALA A 40 9.94 -2.23 -10.46
N ALA A 41 8.62 -2.17 -10.63
CA ALA A 41 7.98 -1.37 -11.68
C ALA A 41 8.34 0.12 -11.54
N TYR A 42 8.30 0.66 -10.31
CA TYR A 42 8.71 2.04 -10.06
C TYR A 42 10.16 2.29 -10.46
N ALA A 43 11.09 1.44 -10.02
CA ALA A 43 12.50 1.56 -10.39
C ALA A 43 12.70 1.47 -11.90
N PHE A 44 12.03 0.51 -12.56
CA PHE A 44 12.07 0.37 -14.02
C PHE A 44 11.55 1.61 -14.74
N LEU A 45 10.39 2.14 -14.32
CA LEU A 45 9.79 3.33 -14.92
C LEU A 45 10.66 4.57 -14.71
N CYS A 46 11.27 4.74 -13.53
CA CYS A 46 12.23 5.83 -13.28
C CYS A 46 13.43 5.74 -14.21
N LEU A 47 14.00 4.55 -14.38
CA LEU A 47 15.13 4.34 -15.28
C LEU A 47 14.73 4.55 -16.75
N PHE A 48 13.56 4.05 -17.14
CA PHE A 48 13.04 4.22 -18.49
C PHE A 48 12.85 5.71 -18.86
N GLU A 49 12.19 6.48 -17.98
CA GLU A 49 12.01 7.92 -18.17
C GLU A 49 13.35 8.64 -18.24
N PHE A 50 14.28 8.32 -17.34
CA PHE A 50 15.59 8.95 -17.30
C PHE A 50 16.44 8.69 -18.56
N PHE A 51 16.47 7.44 -19.04
CA PHE A 51 17.37 7.08 -20.17
C PHE A 51 16.74 7.26 -21.56
N ILE A 52 15.40 7.18 -21.67
CA ILE A 52 14.71 7.19 -22.97
C ILE A 52 14.11 8.55 -23.28
N HIS A 53 13.43 9.16 -22.32
CA HIS A 53 12.73 10.43 -22.53
C HIS A 53 13.54 11.66 -22.11
N THR A 54 14.70 11.48 -21.42
CA THR A 54 15.51 12.58 -20.92
C THR A 54 14.65 13.71 -20.31
N PRO A 55 13.93 13.41 -19.21
CA PRO A 55 12.94 14.31 -18.67
C PRO A 55 13.56 15.64 -18.25
N GLU A 56 12.77 16.70 -18.29
CA GLU A 56 13.17 17.97 -17.69
C GLU A 56 13.41 17.78 -16.18
N TRP A 57 14.25 18.62 -15.59
CA TRP A 57 14.55 18.54 -14.15
C TRP A 57 13.30 18.61 -13.28
N THR A 58 12.28 19.36 -13.71
CA THR A 58 10.98 19.46 -13.03
C THR A 58 10.24 18.13 -12.99
N ASP A 59 10.21 17.39 -14.08
CA ASP A 59 9.57 16.07 -14.16
C ASP A 59 10.32 15.05 -13.33
N PHE A 60 11.65 15.06 -13.39
CA PHE A 60 12.47 14.20 -12.56
C PHE A 60 12.23 14.44 -11.06
N LEU A 61 12.15 15.71 -10.64
CA LEU A 61 11.82 16.07 -9.27
C LEU A 61 10.42 15.62 -8.86
N LYS A 62 9.42 15.69 -9.77
CA LYS A 62 8.07 15.19 -9.49
C LYS A 62 8.05 13.66 -9.36
N ILE A 63 8.69 12.94 -10.28
CA ILE A 63 8.73 11.46 -10.30
C ILE A 63 9.36 10.90 -9.02
N LEU A 64 10.44 11.50 -8.53
CA LEU A 64 11.15 11.04 -7.33
C LEU A 64 10.65 11.73 -6.05
N GLY A 65 10.44 13.05 -6.13
CA GLY A 65 10.14 13.88 -4.96
C GLY A 65 8.76 13.62 -4.38
N LEU A 66 7.71 13.46 -5.21
CA LEU A 66 6.35 13.26 -4.70
C LEU A 66 6.20 11.92 -3.96
N PRO A 67 6.69 10.77 -4.47
CA PRO A 67 6.68 9.53 -3.70
C PRO A 67 7.50 9.61 -2.39
N LEU A 68 8.65 10.27 -2.42
CA LEU A 68 9.47 10.46 -1.22
C LEU A 68 8.73 11.33 -0.18
N LEU A 69 8.18 12.47 -0.59
CA LEU A 69 7.43 13.36 0.28
C LEU A 69 6.21 12.67 0.90
N CYS A 70 5.47 11.91 0.09
CA CYS A 70 4.36 11.07 0.57
C CYS A 70 4.84 10.06 1.62
N LEU A 71 5.94 9.35 1.36
CA LEU A 71 6.48 8.36 2.29
C LEU A 71 6.93 8.99 3.62
N LEU A 72 7.57 10.16 3.57
CA LEU A 72 7.98 10.90 4.76
C LEU A 72 6.76 11.36 5.57
N THR A 73 5.77 11.98 4.90
CA THR A 73 4.52 12.42 5.54
C THR A 73 3.78 11.27 6.18
N VAL A 74 3.58 10.17 5.47
CA VAL A 74 2.91 8.97 6.01
C VAL A 74 3.71 8.38 7.17
N SER A 75 5.04 8.39 7.12
CA SER A 75 5.89 7.89 8.21
C SER A 75 5.77 8.78 9.45
N LEU A 76 5.71 10.09 9.28
CA LEU A 76 5.47 11.04 10.37
C LEU A 76 4.10 10.82 11.01
N LEU A 77 3.03 10.75 10.21
CA LEU A 77 1.67 10.47 10.70
C LEU A 77 1.59 9.16 11.48
N ARG A 78 2.30 8.12 11.06
CA ARG A 78 2.36 6.83 11.76
C ARG A 78 2.99 6.93 13.14
N ASN A 79 4.02 7.76 13.27
CA ASN A 79 4.66 8.00 14.57
C ASN A 79 3.77 8.84 15.48
N LEU A 80 3.07 9.82 14.92
CA LEU A 80 2.16 10.70 15.70
C LEU A 80 0.93 9.95 16.20
N PHE A 81 0.29 9.12 15.35
CA PHE A 81 -0.94 8.42 15.73
C PHE A 81 -0.72 7.11 16.48
N ASP A 82 0.41 6.47 16.31
CA ASP A 82 0.80 5.17 16.90
C ASP A 82 -0.35 4.17 17.11
N ARG A 83 -1.22 4.04 16.12
CA ARG A 83 -2.40 3.21 16.19
C ARG A 83 -2.03 1.73 16.33
N LYS A 84 -2.61 1.03 17.30
CA LYS A 84 -2.49 -0.43 17.46
C LYS A 84 -3.00 -1.16 16.22
N ARG A 85 -2.33 -2.24 15.84
CA ARG A 85 -2.74 -3.09 14.71
C ARG A 85 -3.93 -3.97 15.08
N PRO A 86 -4.66 -4.54 14.08
CA PRO A 86 -5.82 -5.37 14.36
C PRO A 86 -5.56 -6.55 15.31
N TYR A 87 -4.41 -7.21 15.20
CA TYR A 87 -4.04 -8.31 16.09
C TYR A 87 -3.69 -7.86 17.52
N GLU A 88 -3.39 -6.58 17.73
CA GLU A 88 -3.16 -6.00 19.06
C GLU A 88 -4.43 -5.40 19.66
N GLY A 89 -5.20 -4.65 18.82
CA GLY A 89 -6.34 -3.88 19.29
C GLY A 89 -7.66 -4.63 19.29
N ALA A 90 -7.89 -5.49 18.28
CA ALA A 90 -9.12 -6.26 18.14
C ALA A 90 -8.98 -7.74 18.59
N GLY A 91 -7.79 -8.15 19.01
CA GLY A 91 -7.52 -9.52 19.51
C GLY A 91 -7.76 -10.61 18.46
N ILE A 92 -7.50 -10.31 17.18
CA ILE A 92 -7.63 -11.30 16.11
C ILE A 92 -6.33 -12.08 15.91
N VAL A 93 -6.45 -13.32 15.39
CA VAL A 93 -5.31 -14.10 14.90
C VAL A 93 -5.04 -13.72 13.43
N PRO A 94 -3.91 -13.06 13.10
CA PRO A 94 -3.63 -12.68 11.72
C PRO A 94 -3.26 -13.89 10.86
N VAL A 95 -3.67 -13.92 9.59
CA VAL A 95 -3.27 -14.98 8.65
C VAL A 95 -1.77 -14.90 8.36
N ILE A 96 -1.21 -13.68 8.31
CA ILE A 96 0.23 -13.45 8.22
C ILE A 96 0.74 -12.92 9.55
N GLU A 97 1.50 -13.73 10.25
CA GLU A 97 2.09 -13.34 11.54
C GLU A 97 3.07 -12.18 11.38
N LYS A 98 2.92 -11.17 12.22
CA LYS A 98 3.81 -10.01 12.29
C LYS A 98 4.14 -9.73 13.75
N LYS A 99 5.44 -9.61 14.04
CA LYS A 99 5.95 -9.25 15.39
C LYS A 99 5.91 -7.75 15.67
N LYS A 100 5.70 -6.92 14.63
CA LYS A 100 5.73 -5.46 14.76
C LYS A 100 4.49 -4.95 15.47
N LYS A 101 4.68 -4.20 16.55
CA LYS A 101 3.62 -3.54 17.33
C LYS A 101 3.41 -2.10 16.86
N GLY A 102 2.19 -1.59 17.07
CA GLY A 102 1.82 -0.21 16.78
C GLY A 102 1.93 0.20 15.31
N HIS A 103 1.87 1.51 15.09
CA HIS A 103 2.07 2.18 13.80
C HIS A 103 1.25 1.56 12.66
N SER A 104 -0.06 1.28 12.91
CA SER A 104 -0.94 0.71 11.87
C SER A 104 -1.37 1.76 10.84
N PHE A 105 -1.66 2.98 11.29
CA PHE A 105 -2.29 4.05 10.52
C PHE A 105 -1.31 5.17 10.14
N PRO A 106 -1.38 5.68 8.92
CA PRO A 106 -1.96 5.09 7.72
C PRO A 106 -1.07 3.99 7.09
N SER A 107 -1.59 3.25 6.09
CA SER A 107 -0.83 2.18 5.44
C SER A 107 0.22 2.74 4.48
N ARG A 108 1.51 2.54 4.79
CA ARG A 108 2.62 2.95 3.90
C ARG A 108 2.62 2.25 2.55
N HIS A 109 2.26 0.96 2.51
CA HIS A 109 2.27 0.19 1.27
C HIS A 109 1.22 0.68 0.27
N LEU A 110 0.03 1.06 0.77
CA LEU A 110 -0.99 1.64 -0.08
C LEU A 110 -0.65 3.07 -0.48
N ALA A 111 -0.14 3.88 0.44
CA ALA A 111 0.31 5.22 0.10
C ALA A 111 1.39 5.17 -0.99
N SER A 112 2.41 4.31 -0.84
CA SER A 112 3.45 4.14 -1.87
C SER A 112 2.88 3.64 -3.21
N ALA A 113 2.01 2.62 -3.21
CA ALA A 113 1.43 2.11 -4.44
C ALA A 113 0.59 3.16 -5.18
N PHE A 114 -0.22 3.90 -4.44
CA PHE A 114 -1.10 4.91 -5.03
C PHE A 114 -0.36 6.17 -5.47
N VAL A 115 0.65 6.65 -4.73
CA VAL A 115 1.46 7.79 -5.19
C VAL A 115 2.26 7.43 -6.43
N ILE A 116 2.89 6.26 -6.46
CA ILE A 116 3.65 5.78 -7.62
C ILE A 116 2.72 5.67 -8.83
N GLY A 117 1.58 4.95 -8.70
CA GLY A 117 0.65 4.76 -9.81
C GLY A 117 0.10 6.09 -10.35
N THR A 118 -0.25 7.03 -9.47
CA THR A 118 -0.80 8.34 -9.88
C THR A 118 0.27 9.21 -10.54
N VAL A 119 1.50 9.23 -10.02
CA VAL A 119 2.62 9.98 -10.62
C VAL A 119 2.91 9.52 -12.05
N PHE A 120 2.76 8.22 -12.34
CA PHE A 120 3.04 7.71 -13.69
C PHE A 120 1.90 7.87 -14.70
N LEU A 121 0.70 8.29 -14.27
CA LEU A 121 -0.43 8.49 -15.22
C LEU A 121 -0.11 9.44 -16.38
N PRO A 122 0.52 10.62 -16.19
CA PRO A 122 0.85 11.50 -17.30
C PRO A 122 1.99 11.00 -18.18
N TYR A 123 2.93 10.21 -17.65
CA TYR A 123 4.08 9.70 -18.40
C TYR A 123 3.78 8.38 -19.11
N CYS A 124 3.09 7.47 -18.46
CA CYS A 124 2.71 6.17 -19.02
C CYS A 124 1.37 5.71 -18.42
N LEU A 125 0.26 6.12 -19.06
CA LEU A 125 -1.10 5.83 -18.59
C LEU A 125 -1.33 4.34 -18.30
N PRO A 126 -0.96 3.38 -19.19
CA PRO A 126 -1.14 1.96 -18.90
C PRO A 126 -0.37 1.50 -17.66
N ALA A 127 0.88 1.95 -17.48
CA ALA A 127 1.70 1.60 -16.33
C ALA A 127 1.09 2.15 -15.02
N GLY A 128 0.65 3.42 -15.02
CA GLY A 128 -0.05 4.02 -13.89
C GLY A 128 -1.29 3.23 -13.48
N ILE A 129 -2.15 2.85 -14.45
CA ILE A 129 -3.36 2.04 -14.20
C ILE A 129 -3.00 0.67 -13.64
N VAL A 130 -1.99 -0.01 -14.17
CA VAL A 130 -1.55 -1.33 -13.69
C VAL A 130 -1.06 -1.24 -12.24
N VAL A 131 -0.25 -0.22 -11.92
CA VAL A 131 0.26 -0.03 -10.54
C VAL A 131 -0.86 0.31 -9.56
N LEU A 132 -1.83 1.16 -9.95
CA LEU A 132 -3.00 1.48 -9.12
C LEU A 132 -3.86 0.24 -8.88
N SER A 133 -4.08 -0.58 -9.90
CA SER A 133 -4.83 -1.84 -9.80
C SER A 133 -4.10 -2.83 -8.88
N ALA A 134 -2.79 -2.99 -9.05
CA ALA A 134 -1.96 -3.81 -8.15
C ALA A 134 -2.00 -3.29 -6.70
N GLY A 135 -2.02 -1.96 -6.51
CA GLY A 135 -2.20 -1.31 -5.22
C GLY A 135 -3.54 -1.66 -4.57
N ALA A 136 -4.63 -1.65 -5.33
CA ALA A 136 -5.96 -2.03 -4.84
C ALA A 136 -5.99 -3.52 -4.41
N VAL A 137 -5.42 -4.42 -5.22
CA VAL A 137 -5.28 -5.85 -4.87
C VAL A 137 -4.41 -6.01 -3.62
N LEU A 138 -3.30 -5.28 -3.50
CA LEU A 138 -2.45 -5.27 -2.31
C LEU A 138 -3.24 -4.81 -1.08
N GLY A 139 -4.14 -3.83 -1.22
CA GLY A 139 -5.04 -3.38 -0.16
C GLY A 139 -5.91 -4.52 0.37
N TYR A 140 -6.56 -5.26 -0.53
CA TYR A 140 -7.33 -6.45 -0.17
C TYR A 140 -6.44 -7.51 0.53
N VAL A 141 -5.27 -7.81 -0.02
CA VAL A 141 -4.32 -8.75 0.57
C VAL A 141 -3.91 -8.35 1.99
N ARG A 142 -3.68 -7.06 2.24
CA ARG A 142 -3.36 -6.51 3.56
C ARG A 142 -4.51 -6.63 4.56
N PHE A 143 -5.74 -6.41 4.10
CA PHE A 143 -6.93 -6.65 4.90
C PHE A 143 -7.07 -8.13 5.25
N ALA A 144 -7.02 -9.01 4.24
CA ALA A 144 -7.15 -10.46 4.40
C ALA A 144 -6.04 -11.06 5.29
N ALA A 145 -4.84 -10.48 5.25
CA ALA A 145 -3.73 -10.86 6.12
C ALA A 145 -3.94 -10.46 7.60
N GLY A 146 -4.89 -9.56 7.92
CA GLY A 146 -5.15 -9.09 9.28
C GLY A 146 -4.13 -8.10 9.83
N VAL A 147 -3.39 -7.41 8.95
CA VAL A 147 -2.29 -6.52 9.35
C VAL A 147 -2.67 -5.04 9.38
N HIS A 148 -3.80 -4.66 8.76
CA HIS A 148 -4.33 -3.30 8.73
C HIS A 148 -5.86 -3.28 8.84
N TYR A 149 -6.41 -2.22 9.44
CA TYR A 149 -7.83 -1.91 9.36
C TYR A 149 -8.17 -1.35 7.97
N PRO A 150 -9.43 -1.51 7.48
CA PRO A 150 -9.86 -0.89 6.23
C PRO A 150 -9.61 0.62 6.17
N SER A 151 -9.78 1.33 7.29
CA SER A 151 -9.50 2.76 7.38
C SER A 151 -8.02 3.11 7.18
N ASP A 152 -7.08 2.25 7.65
CA ASP A 152 -5.65 2.47 7.44
C ASP A 152 -5.30 2.38 5.96
N LEU A 153 -5.96 1.46 5.26
CA LEU A 153 -5.79 1.20 3.84
C LEU A 153 -6.39 2.35 3.02
N ALA A 154 -7.64 2.71 3.31
CA ALA A 154 -8.35 3.79 2.59
C ALA A 154 -7.60 5.12 2.71
N VAL A 155 -7.20 5.52 3.93
CA VAL A 155 -6.46 6.77 4.13
C VAL A 155 -5.06 6.69 3.50
N GLY A 156 -4.39 5.54 3.56
CA GLY A 156 -3.11 5.34 2.85
C GLY A 156 -3.25 5.54 1.35
N ALA A 157 -4.26 4.93 0.71
CA ALA A 157 -4.55 5.08 -0.70
C ALA A 157 -4.90 6.53 -1.07
N LEU A 158 -5.76 7.18 -0.28
CA LEU A 158 -6.16 8.57 -0.50
C LEU A 158 -4.96 9.52 -0.42
N LEU A 159 -4.13 9.41 0.61
CA LEU A 159 -2.91 10.22 0.72
C LEU A 159 -1.98 9.98 -0.47
N GLY A 160 -1.77 8.72 -0.86
CA GLY A 160 -0.96 8.41 -2.03
C GLY A 160 -1.49 9.05 -3.31
N ALA A 161 -2.79 8.96 -3.57
CA ALA A 161 -3.43 9.56 -4.72
C ALA A 161 -3.35 11.10 -4.69
N LEU A 162 -3.58 11.74 -3.53
CA LEU A 162 -3.50 13.20 -3.38
C LEU A 162 -2.08 13.73 -3.63
N PHE A 163 -1.06 13.10 -3.02
CA PHE A 163 0.33 13.47 -3.29
C PHE A 163 0.72 13.21 -4.75
N GLY A 164 0.27 12.09 -5.34
CA GLY A 164 0.53 11.79 -6.73
C GLY A 164 -0.15 12.77 -7.68
N ALA A 165 -1.33 13.28 -7.35
CA ALA A 165 -2.07 14.25 -8.17
C ALA A 165 -1.34 15.60 -8.32
N LEU A 166 -0.39 15.91 -7.44
CA LEU A 166 0.46 17.09 -7.57
C LEU A 166 1.37 17.04 -8.82
N VAL A 167 1.51 15.88 -9.46
CA VAL A 167 2.24 15.75 -10.73
C VAL A 167 1.61 16.57 -11.87
N PHE A 168 0.30 16.80 -11.79
CA PHE A 168 -0.46 17.55 -12.81
C PHE A 168 -0.39 19.08 -12.66
N ILE A 169 0.25 19.57 -11.60
CA ILE A 169 0.47 20.99 -11.30
C ILE A 169 1.92 21.35 -11.60
#